data_92d49b311b57834be8fa91a3ea75f72d
#
_entry.id   92d49b311b57834be8fa91a3ea75f72d
#
_cell.length_a   1.000
_cell.length_b   1.000
_cell.length_c   1.000
_cell.angle_alpha   90.00
_cell.angle_beta   90.00
_cell.angle_gamma   90.00
#
_symmetry.space_group_name_H-M   'P 1'
#
loop_
_entity.id
_entity.type
_entity.pdbx_description
1 polymer ?
#
loop_
_entity_poly.entity_id
_entity_poly.type
_entity_poly.pdbx_seq_one_letter_code
_entity_poly.pdbx_strand_id
1 'polypeptide(L)'
;MTSSIWLQNSKANFKSSLKESLQTDVCIIGGGLSGIMTAYHLSKAGKSVVLLEGNTFLNGATGHSTGKLTAQHGLVYQTIIEKFGLDAASLYYELNQKAIFSALDLVDSSIIQPATSVLYTLEDANRKKIDDEWDAYKLLNIPGTFGEQCEIPYSPKASVSMLDQAQIDPVQFGQIFMDMAIKAGARFYENSRVAHINLSKPYVELENKQTVSCNDLVICSHYPLEAIVGLQLVKLKVNRSYIIAFKCSEPYAGQYLSIDQPNRSIRTVKIDDDYYTLLVGSSQRAGSSSNTKIFYEAIENEAYTKFSANNIPFKWSAQDPETPDLLPYVGQISSGYPNIWLATGFRKWGISNSLVAGQIVSDGLLGCPNAGIKLYSPQHTKIGDAILQALKIGGQTVVDLVGGYVTRASNPRCTHLGCKTRWNKADETWDCPCHGSRFSKDGSVLEGPAVKPLNLK
;
A
#
# COMPACT_ATOMS: atom_id res chain seq x y z
N MET A 1 -5.14 -15.08 -14.06
CA MET A 1 -4.32 -14.15 -13.24
C MET A 1 -3.25 -14.95 -12.55
N THR A 2 -2.03 -14.52 -12.63
CA THR A 2 -0.96 -15.06 -11.80
C THR A 2 -1.17 -14.53 -10.37
N SER A 3 -1.22 -15.41 -9.40
CA SER A 3 -1.38 -15.07 -7.98
C SER A 3 -0.02 -14.73 -7.36
N SER A 4 0.01 -13.91 -6.33
CA SER A 4 1.24 -13.69 -5.58
C SER A 4 1.67 -14.96 -4.85
N ILE A 5 2.96 -15.09 -4.58
CA ILE A 5 3.52 -16.23 -3.86
C ILE A 5 2.88 -16.42 -2.46
N TRP A 6 2.45 -15.33 -1.82
CA TRP A 6 1.78 -15.36 -0.51
C TRP A 6 0.37 -15.95 -0.57
N LEU A 7 -0.42 -15.53 -1.59
CA LEU A 7 -1.82 -15.95 -1.72
C LEU A 7 -1.97 -17.39 -2.19
N GLN A 8 -1.01 -17.91 -2.95
CA GLN A 8 -1.03 -19.34 -3.33
C GLN A 8 -0.77 -20.27 -2.16
N ASN A 9 0.04 -19.82 -1.20
CA ASN A 9 0.43 -20.64 -0.05
C ASN A 9 -0.44 -20.37 1.19
N SER A 10 -1.34 -19.37 1.15
CA SER A 10 -2.22 -19.07 2.27
C SER A 10 -3.38 -20.07 2.36
N LYS A 11 -3.60 -20.62 3.55
CA LYS A 11 -4.84 -21.32 3.88
C LYS A 11 -5.91 -20.27 4.14
N ALA A 12 -6.74 -19.99 3.14
CA ALA A 12 -7.82 -19.01 3.26
C ALA A 12 -8.79 -19.40 4.39
N ASN A 13 -8.89 -18.55 5.39
CA ASN A 13 -9.88 -18.70 6.46
C ASN A 13 -11.05 -17.75 6.15
N PHE A 14 -11.97 -18.20 5.29
CA PHE A 14 -13.09 -17.40 4.80
C PHE A 14 -13.99 -16.93 5.94
N LYS A 15 -14.33 -15.64 5.95
CA LYS A 15 -15.34 -15.07 6.83
C LYS A 15 -16.66 -14.94 6.09
N SER A 16 -17.77 -15.01 6.83
CA SER A 16 -19.11 -14.87 6.21
C SER A 16 -19.32 -13.44 5.71
N SER A 17 -20.16 -13.31 4.67
CA SER A 17 -20.68 -11.99 4.27
C SER A 17 -21.70 -11.48 5.29
N LEU A 18 -21.82 -10.14 5.39
CA LEU A 18 -22.84 -9.52 6.23
C LEU A 18 -24.23 -9.75 5.62
N LYS A 19 -25.12 -10.41 6.38
CA LYS A 19 -26.48 -10.78 5.95
C LYS A 19 -27.58 -9.96 6.62
N GLU A 20 -27.26 -9.26 7.69
CA GLU A 20 -28.22 -8.46 8.48
C GLU A 20 -27.61 -7.08 8.79
N SER A 21 -28.48 -6.06 8.79
CA SER A 21 -28.05 -4.72 9.19
C SER A 21 -27.71 -4.69 10.67
N LEU A 22 -26.67 -3.93 11.04
CA LEU A 22 -26.18 -3.89 12.42
C LEU A 22 -25.68 -2.50 12.83
N GLN A 23 -25.42 -2.36 14.12
CA GLN A 23 -24.81 -1.16 14.72
C GLN A 23 -23.52 -1.53 15.44
N THR A 24 -22.57 -0.59 15.46
CA THR A 24 -21.26 -0.73 16.08
C THR A 24 -20.71 0.63 16.52
N ASP A 25 -19.70 0.68 17.38
CA ASP A 25 -18.99 1.94 17.67
C ASP A 25 -18.19 2.40 16.45
N VAL A 26 -17.40 1.51 15.87
CA VAL A 26 -16.53 1.82 14.74
C VAL A 26 -16.77 0.85 13.59
N CYS A 27 -17.06 1.39 12.40
CA CYS A 27 -17.07 0.64 11.16
C CYS A 27 -15.79 0.92 10.37
N ILE A 28 -15.10 -0.13 9.93
CA ILE A 28 -13.87 -0.04 9.13
C ILE A 28 -14.13 -0.60 7.74
N ILE A 29 -13.76 0.13 6.70
CA ILE A 29 -13.87 -0.28 5.30
C ILE A 29 -12.49 -0.62 4.76
N GLY A 30 -12.28 -1.87 4.34
CA GLY A 30 -11.05 -2.37 3.75
C GLY A 30 -10.30 -3.35 4.65
N GLY A 31 -10.23 -4.59 4.19
CA GLY A 31 -9.67 -5.75 4.88
C GLY A 31 -8.18 -5.99 4.62
N GLY A 32 -7.44 -4.95 4.25
CA GLY A 32 -5.98 -4.95 4.22
C GLY A 32 -5.37 -4.75 5.60
N LEU A 33 -4.03 -4.78 5.68
CA LEU A 33 -3.31 -4.67 6.95
C LEU A 33 -3.68 -3.41 7.74
N SER A 34 -3.89 -2.27 7.09
CA SER A 34 -4.26 -1.02 7.76
C SER A 34 -5.60 -1.11 8.50
N GLY A 35 -6.64 -1.67 7.86
CA GLY A 35 -7.93 -1.89 8.53
C GLY A 35 -7.85 -2.91 9.65
N ILE A 36 -7.09 -4.00 9.47
CA ILE A 36 -6.88 -5.04 10.47
C ILE A 36 -6.16 -4.47 11.70
N MET A 37 -5.09 -3.69 11.51
CA MET A 37 -4.37 -3.06 12.64
C MET A 37 -5.25 -2.07 13.38
N THR A 38 -6.05 -1.28 12.68
CA THR A 38 -7.04 -0.39 13.31
C THR A 38 -8.08 -1.19 14.12
N ALA A 39 -8.61 -2.27 13.55
CA ALA A 39 -9.56 -3.16 14.25
C ALA A 39 -8.91 -3.78 15.50
N TYR A 40 -7.67 -4.24 15.40
CA TYR A 40 -6.93 -4.82 16.53
C TYR A 40 -6.80 -3.84 17.70
N HIS A 41 -6.30 -2.63 17.44
CA HIS A 41 -6.10 -1.63 18.50
C HIS A 41 -7.43 -1.20 19.14
N LEU A 42 -8.46 -0.94 18.35
CA LEU A 42 -9.76 -0.49 18.84
C LEU A 42 -10.49 -1.59 19.64
N SER A 43 -10.50 -2.82 19.12
CA SER A 43 -11.16 -3.94 19.84
C SER A 43 -10.43 -4.28 21.13
N LYS A 44 -9.09 -4.24 21.13
CA LYS A 44 -8.30 -4.39 22.36
C LYS A 44 -8.59 -3.30 23.40
N ALA A 45 -8.97 -2.11 22.96
CA ALA A 45 -9.42 -1.02 23.82
C ALA A 45 -10.92 -1.11 24.23
N GLY A 46 -11.62 -2.19 23.87
CA GLY A 46 -12.99 -2.45 24.27
C GLY A 46 -14.07 -1.81 23.39
N LYS A 47 -13.71 -1.22 22.22
CA LYS A 47 -14.69 -0.73 21.24
C LYS A 47 -15.34 -1.89 20.50
N SER A 48 -16.63 -1.78 20.22
CA SER A 48 -17.27 -2.67 19.26
C SER A 48 -16.86 -2.26 17.84
N VAL A 49 -16.27 -3.20 17.10
CA VAL A 49 -15.70 -2.95 15.78
C VAL A 49 -16.30 -3.90 14.75
N VAL A 50 -16.68 -3.34 13.59
CA VAL A 50 -17.05 -4.10 12.39
C VAL A 50 -16.09 -3.73 11.27
N LEU A 51 -15.46 -4.73 10.66
CA LEU A 51 -14.63 -4.55 9.49
C LEU A 51 -15.25 -5.22 8.27
N LEU A 52 -15.42 -4.44 7.20
CA LEU A 52 -16.04 -4.83 5.94
C LEU A 52 -15.00 -4.90 4.83
N GLU A 53 -14.92 -6.05 4.15
CA GLU A 53 -14.08 -6.26 2.97
C GLU A 53 -14.96 -6.58 1.75
N GLY A 54 -14.68 -5.91 0.62
CA GLY A 54 -15.44 -6.10 -0.61
C GLY A 54 -15.22 -7.44 -1.29
N ASN A 55 -14.02 -8.01 -1.10
CA ASN A 55 -13.61 -9.32 -1.63
C ASN A 55 -13.22 -10.24 -0.45
N THR A 56 -11.97 -10.69 -0.41
CA THR A 56 -11.39 -11.49 0.67
C THR A 56 -10.33 -10.70 1.42
N PHE A 57 -10.17 -10.96 2.72
CA PHE A 57 -9.17 -10.29 3.55
C PHE A 57 -7.76 -10.54 3.03
N LEU A 58 -6.90 -9.51 3.20
CA LEU A 58 -5.48 -9.53 2.82
C LEU A 58 -5.21 -9.74 1.33
N ASN A 59 -6.23 -9.88 0.48
CA ASN A 59 -6.07 -10.15 -0.96
C ASN A 59 -5.81 -8.90 -1.81
N GLY A 60 -5.86 -7.73 -1.24
CA GLY A 60 -5.51 -6.46 -1.93
C GLY A 60 -4.00 -6.21 -1.97
N ALA A 61 -3.59 -4.95 -1.81
CA ALA A 61 -2.18 -4.54 -1.81
C ALA A 61 -1.33 -5.29 -0.78
N THR A 62 -1.89 -5.70 0.37
CA THR A 62 -1.20 -6.49 1.39
C THR A 62 -0.70 -7.82 0.82
N GLY A 63 -1.58 -8.62 0.24
CA GLY A 63 -1.23 -9.92 -0.34
C GLY A 63 -0.45 -9.84 -1.65
N HIS A 64 -0.30 -8.64 -2.23
CA HIS A 64 0.51 -8.40 -3.42
C HIS A 64 1.77 -7.60 -3.13
N SER A 65 2.07 -7.31 -1.86
CA SER A 65 3.29 -6.61 -1.44
C SER A 65 4.51 -7.53 -1.51
N THR A 66 5.70 -6.96 -1.32
CA THR A 66 6.93 -7.75 -1.18
C THR A 66 7.22 -8.17 0.26
N GLY A 67 6.42 -7.74 1.25
CA GLY A 67 6.58 -8.12 2.64
C GLY A 67 7.81 -7.52 3.36
N LYS A 68 8.32 -6.39 2.89
CA LYS A 68 9.35 -5.63 3.59
C LYS A 68 8.75 -4.87 4.77
N LEU A 69 9.22 -5.15 5.97
CA LEU A 69 8.83 -4.48 7.21
C LEU A 69 10.00 -3.60 7.66
N THR A 70 9.96 -2.33 7.26
CA THR A 70 11.09 -1.42 7.43
C THR A 70 10.64 0.03 7.61
N ALA A 71 11.45 0.83 8.31
CA ALA A 71 11.34 2.29 8.39
C ALA A 71 12.13 2.99 7.26
N GLN A 72 12.93 2.28 6.47
CA GLN A 72 13.63 2.80 5.31
C GLN A 72 12.69 2.89 4.09
N HIS A 73 12.08 4.04 3.86
CA HIS A 73 11.05 4.25 2.83
C HIS A 73 11.58 4.93 1.55
N GLY A 74 12.71 4.47 1.03
CA GLY A 74 13.44 5.13 -0.04
C GLY A 74 14.19 6.36 0.48
N LEU A 75 14.46 7.33 -0.37
CA LEU A 75 15.10 8.61 -0.01
C LEU A 75 14.09 9.53 0.70
N VAL A 76 13.65 9.15 1.90
CA VAL A 76 12.55 9.84 2.58
C VAL A 76 13.02 10.85 3.61
N TYR A 77 14.10 10.55 4.35
CA TYR A 77 14.48 11.34 5.52
C TYR A 77 15.02 12.72 5.13
N GLN A 78 15.95 12.78 4.16
CA GLN A 78 16.42 14.06 3.64
C GLN A 78 15.25 14.91 3.13
N THR A 79 14.32 14.30 2.38
CA THR A 79 13.15 15.01 1.85
C THR A 79 12.21 15.51 2.94
N ILE A 80 12.00 14.75 4.02
CA ILE A 80 11.16 15.19 5.15
C ILE A 80 11.85 16.33 5.90
N ILE A 81 13.16 16.26 6.13
CA ILE A 81 13.93 17.35 6.75
C ILE A 81 13.77 18.64 5.95
N GLU A 82 13.92 18.58 4.64
CA GLU A 82 13.80 19.75 3.75
C GLU A 82 12.40 20.37 3.75
N LYS A 83 11.35 19.52 3.76
CA LYS A 83 9.96 20.00 3.63
C LYS A 83 9.30 20.36 4.96
N PHE A 84 9.60 19.59 6.01
CA PHE A 84 8.87 19.64 7.28
C PHE A 84 9.75 19.87 8.50
N GLY A 85 11.08 19.88 8.33
CA GLY A 85 12.06 20.07 9.39
C GLY A 85 12.52 18.79 10.09
N LEU A 86 13.57 18.93 10.90
CA LEU A 86 14.25 17.82 11.58
C LEU A 86 13.32 17.08 12.54
N ASP A 87 12.52 17.80 13.34
CA ASP A 87 11.60 17.21 14.32
C ASP A 87 10.54 16.31 13.65
N ALA A 88 10.05 16.70 12.46
CA ALA A 88 9.12 15.90 11.69
C ALA A 88 9.77 14.61 11.18
N ALA A 89 11.01 14.66 10.74
CA ALA A 89 11.76 13.50 10.28
C ALA A 89 12.10 12.53 11.43
N SER A 90 12.49 13.06 12.59
CA SER A 90 12.70 12.27 13.82
C SER A 90 11.42 11.56 14.23
N LEU A 91 10.32 12.29 14.32
CA LEU A 91 9.01 11.72 14.65
C LEU A 91 8.57 10.65 13.66
N TYR A 92 8.78 10.86 12.35
CA TYR A 92 8.47 9.87 11.33
C TYR A 92 9.25 8.57 11.53
N TYR A 93 10.56 8.66 11.77
CA TYR A 93 11.40 7.50 12.07
C TYR A 93 10.95 6.78 13.34
N GLU A 94 10.82 7.51 14.43
CA GLU A 94 10.44 6.97 15.75
C GLU A 94 9.10 6.22 15.70
N LEU A 95 8.08 6.79 15.07
CA LEU A 95 6.76 6.17 14.95
C LEU A 95 6.84 4.87 14.15
N ASN A 96 7.56 4.86 13.01
CA ASN A 96 7.70 3.65 12.20
C ASN A 96 8.52 2.59 12.91
N GLN A 97 9.68 2.94 13.48
CA GLN A 97 10.56 1.97 14.15
C GLN A 97 9.89 1.39 15.40
N LYS A 98 9.23 2.22 16.22
CA LYS A 98 8.46 1.77 17.38
C LYS A 98 7.31 0.85 16.99
N ALA A 99 6.57 1.17 15.93
CA ALA A 99 5.47 0.34 15.45
C ALA A 99 5.97 -1.02 14.97
N ILE A 100 7.12 -1.06 14.26
CA ILE A 100 7.77 -2.30 13.83
C ILE A 100 8.13 -3.15 15.04
N PHE A 101 8.88 -2.63 16.01
CA PHE A 101 9.29 -3.38 17.20
C PHE A 101 8.06 -3.88 18.00
N SER A 102 7.09 -3.00 18.23
CA SER A 102 5.87 -3.40 18.96
C SER A 102 5.08 -4.51 18.25
N ALA A 103 5.10 -4.57 16.93
CA ALA A 103 4.45 -5.64 16.18
C ALA A 103 5.28 -6.93 16.21
N LEU A 104 6.61 -6.83 16.13
CA LEU A 104 7.51 -7.99 16.20
C LEU A 104 7.45 -8.67 17.56
N ASP A 105 7.29 -7.93 18.65
CA ASP A 105 7.13 -8.47 20.00
C ASP A 105 5.83 -9.28 20.21
N LEU A 106 4.84 -9.08 19.33
CA LEU A 106 3.54 -9.77 19.42
C LEU A 106 3.45 -11.01 18.53
N VAL A 107 4.42 -11.24 17.68
CA VAL A 107 4.37 -12.25 16.63
C VAL A 107 5.47 -13.29 16.86
N ASP A 108 5.16 -14.56 16.59
CA ASP A 108 6.15 -15.63 16.68
C ASP A 108 7.35 -15.38 15.77
N SER A 109 8.55 -15.56 16.32
CA SER A 109 9.81 -15.31 15.61
C SER A 109 9.98 -16.20 14.36
N SER A 110 9.28 -17.31 14.26
CA SER A 110 9.35 -18.22 13.09
C SER A 110 8.82 -17.61 11.80
N ILE A 111 7.95 -16.59 11.89
CA ILE A 111 7.39 -15.87 10.72
C ILE A 111 8.12 -14.57 10.42
N ILE A 112 9.09 -14.19 11.26
CA ILE A 112 9.86 -12.96 11.14
C ILE A 112 11.26 -13.34 10.66
N GLN A 113 11.69 -12.71 9.58
CA GLN A 113 13.06 -12.79 9.12
C GLN A 113 13.75 -11.45 9.36
N PRO A 114 14.69 -11.34 10.33
CA PRO A 114 15.50 -10.14 10.48
C PRO A 114 16.25 -9.83 9.19
N ALA A 115 16.31 -8.56 8.82
CA ALA A 115 16.95 -8.13 7.57
C ALA A 115 17.44 -6.70 7.68
N THR A 116 18.62 -6.41 7.14
CA THR A 116 19.07 -5.05 6.88
C THR A 116 18.37 -4.49 5.65
N SER A 117 17.85 -3.28 5.73
CA SER A 117 17.29 -2.59 4.56
C SER A 117 18.36 -1.73 3.89
N VAL A 118 18.52 -1.84 2.57
CA VAL A 118 19.61 -1.22 1.81
C VAL A 118 19.07 -0.42 0.63
N LEU A 119 19.32 0.87 0.63
CA LEU A 119 19.20 1.72 -0.57
C LEU A 119 20.53 1.75 -1.30
N TYR A 120 20.51 1.64 -2.62
CA TYR A 120 21.72 1.70 -3.42
C TYR A 120 21.51 2.41 -4.76
N THR A 121 22.60 2.84 -5.37
CA THR A 121 22.65 3.33 -6.74
C THR A 121 23.75 2.66 -7.53
N LEU A 122 23.50 2.41 -8.81
CA LEU A 122 24.49 1.92 -9.80
C LEU A 122 25.06 3.07 -10.64
N GLU A 123 24.51 4.28 -10.48
CA GLU A 123 24.84 5.45 -11.27
C GLU A 123 25.61 6.49 -10.45
N ASP A 124 26.76 6.94 -10.93
CA ASP A 124 27.54 8.01 -10.28
C ASP A 124 26.72 9.31 -10.14
N ALA A 125 25.87 9.62 -11.10
CA ALA A 125 24.98 10.80 -11.07
C ALA A 125 23.99 10.81 -9.89
N ASN A 126 23.67 9.64 -9.33
CA ASN A 126 22.76 9.51 -8.20
C ASN A 126 23.47 9.35 -6.85
N ARG A 127 24.81 9.25 -6.84
CA ARG A 127 25.61 9.06 -5.60
C ARG A 127 25.27 10.09 -4.54
N LYS A 128 25.24 11.37 -4.94
CA LYS A 128 24.92 12.48 -4.02
C LYS A 128 23.60 12.29 -3.27
N LYS A 129 22.59 11.67 -3.86
CA LYS A 129 21.30 11.42 -3.20
C LYS A 129 21.43 10.40 -2.06
N ILE A 130 22.32 9.40 -2.21
CA ILE A 130 22.61 8.43 -1.15
C ILE A 130 23.45 9.09 -0.05
N ASP A 131 24.43 9.96 -0.43
CA ASP A 131 25.24 10.72 0.53
C ASP A 131 24.33 11.63 1.38
N ASP A 132 23.41 12.38 0.76
CA ASP A 132 22.47 13.27 1.44
C ASP A 132 21.52 12.49 2.39
N GLU A 133 21.05 11.30 2.00
CA GLU A 133 20.22 10.44 2.86
C GLU A 133 21.03 9.87 4.04
N TRP A 134 22.32 9.53 3.82
CA TRP A 134 23.22 9.14 4.89
C TRP A 134 23.48 10.28 5.89
N ASP A 135 23.62 11.50 5.41
CA ASP A 135 23.74 12.69 6.28
C ASP A 135 22.48 12.89 7.12
N ALA A 136 21.30 12.67 6.54
CA ALA A 136 20.04 12.67 7.27
C ALA A 136 20.02 11.58 8.37
N TYR A 137 20.50 10.36 8.10
CA TYR A 137 20.60 9.30 9.11
C TYR A 137 21.48 9.70 10.30
N LYS A 138 22.63 10.33 10.02
CA LYS A 138 23.50 10.83 11.08
C LYS A 138 22.85 11.90 11.95
N LEU A 139 22.14 12.86 11.32
CA LEU A 139 21.41 13.91 12.02
C LEU A 139 20.28 13.36 12.91
N LEU A 140 19.63 12.30 12.47
CA LEU A 140 18.51 11.66 13.15
C LEU A 140 18.93 10.50 14.08
N ASN A 141 20.22 10.21 14.19
CA ASN A 141 20.77 9.08 14.93
C ASN A 141 20.14 7.73 14.51
N ILE A 142 19.83 7.55 13.22
CA ILE A 142 19.30 6.31 12.67
C ILE A 142 20.44 5.28 12.56
N PRO A 143 20.31 4.10 13.17
CA PRO A 143 21.30 3.04 13.06
C PRO A 143 21.46 2.55 11.62
N GLY A 144 22.66 2.66 11.07
CA GLY A 144 22.91 2.29 9.69
C GLY A 144 24.40 2.25 9.33
N THR A 145 24.67 1.91 8.09
CA THR A 145 26.01 1.92 7.50
C THR A 145 25.99 2.54 6.11
N PHE A 146 27.14 3.06 5.70
CA PHE A 146 27.34 3.62 4.36
C PHE A 146 28.46 2.86 3.67
N GLY A 147 28.33 2.58 2.36
CA GLY A 147 29.32 1.82 1.61
C GLY A 147 29.05 1.73 0.12
N GLU A 148 29.80 0.87 -0.55
CA GLU A 148 29.70 0.58 -2.00
C GLU A 148 29.46 -0.92 -2.29
N GLN A 149 29.12 -1.71 -1.27
CA GLN A 149 28.92 -3.14 -1.41
C GLN A 149 27.49 -3.56 -1.10
N CYS A 150 26.99 -4.53 -1.85
CA CYS A 150 25.75 -5.25 -1.62
C CYS A 150 25.98 -6.73 -1.93
N GLU A 151 25.22 -7.61 -1.31
CA GLU A 151 25.27 -9.07 -1.57
C GLU A 151 24.60 -9.47 -2.91
N ILE A 152 23.83 -8.55 -3.51
CA ILE A 152 23.12 -8.79 -4.78
C ILE A 152 24.09 -8.68 -5.98
N PRO A 153 23.78 -9.28 -7.14
CA PRO A 153 24.67 -9.33 -8.31
C PRO A 153 24.75 -7.99 -9.07
N TYR A 154 25.04 -6.93 -8.33
CA TYR A 154 25.29 -5.58 -8.83
C TYR A 154 26.52 -4.98 -8.12
N SER A 155 27.11 -3.97 -8.75
CA SER A 155 28.24 -3.21 -8.19
C SER A 155 27.79 -1.77 -7.90
N PRO A 156 27.25 -1.51 -6.70
CA PRO A 156 26.76 -0.16 -6.33
C PRO A 156 27.89 0.86 -6.34
N LYS A 157 27.54 2.09 -6.70
CA LYS A 157 28.41 3.28 -6.58
C LYS A 157 28.31 3.90 -5.19
N ALA A 158 27.17 3.71 -4.54
CA ALA A 158 26.94 4.06 -3.14
C ALA A 158 25.76 3.27 -2.60
N SER A 159 25.76 3.02 -1.29
CA SER A 159 24.65 2.43 -0.57
C SER A 159 24.54 2.99 0.84
N VAL A 160 23.32 3.05 1.36
CA VAL A 160 23.01 3.34 2.77
C VAL A 160 22.10 2.25 3.32
N SER A 161 22.51 1.68 4.45
CA SER A 161 21.77 0.61 5.12
C SER A 161 21.09 1.13 6.37
N MET A 162 19.92 0.56 6.68
CA MET A 162 19.22 0.74 7.96
C MET A 162 19.20 -0.61 8.67
N LEU A 163 19.72 -0.64 9.90
CA LEU A 163 19.75 -1.83 10.76
C LEU A 163 18.40 -2.07 11.43
N ASP A 164 18.26 -3.21 12.10
CA ASP A 164 17.10 -3.57 12.94
C ASP A 164 15.76 -3.51 12.18
N GLN A 165 15.78 -4.00 10.93
CA GLN A 165 14.60 -4.15 10.10
C GLN A 165 14.22 -5.64 9.97
N ALA A 166 13.08 -5.91 9.32
CA ALA A 166 12.60 -7.27 9.13
C ALA A 166 11.90 -7.45 7.77
N GLN A 167 11.67 -8.69 7.43
CA GLN A 167 10.80 -9.09 6.33
C GLN A 167 9.88 -10.23 6.80
N ILE A 168 8.70 -10.29 6.22
CA ILE A 168 7.60 -11.14 6.66
C ILE A 168 6.86 -11.75 5.47
N ASP A 169 6.07 -12.78 5.72
CA ASP A 169 4.90 -13.09 4.89
C ASP A 169 3.76 -12.13 5.30
N PRO A 170 3.33 -11.20 4.45
CA PRO A 170 2.35 -10.19 4.83
C PRO A 170 0.95 -10.75 5.05
N VAL A 171 0.64 -11.92 4.47
CA VAL A 171 -0.66 -12.58 4.64
C VAL A 171 -0.72 -13.29 5.99
N GLN A 172 0.32 -14.08 6.33
CA GLN A 172 0.41 -14.73 7.65
C GLN A 172 0.46 -13.67 8.77
N PHE A 173 1.28 -12.63 8.60
CA PHE A 173 1.38 -11.54 9.56
C PHE A 173 0.03 -10.84 9.79
N GLY A 174 -0.68 -10.47 8.71
CA GLY A 174 -2.00 -9.87 8.80
C GLY A 174 -3.04 -10.79 9.41
N GLN A 175 -2.99 -12.11 9.14
CA GLN A 175 -3.88 -13.11 9.71
C GLN A 175 -3.76 -13.17 11.25
N ILE A 176 -2.54 -13.10 11.79
CA ILE A 176 -2.30 -13.11 13.24
C ILE A 176 -3.00 -11.93 13.90
N PHE A 177 -2.82 -10.72 13.38
CA PHE A 177 -3.50 -9.53 13.94
C PHE A 177 -5.01 -9.57 13.76
N MET A 178 -5.50 -10.16 12.66
CA MET A 178 -6.93 -10.39 12.46
C MET A 178 -7.49 -11.34 13.53
N ASP A 179 -6.81 -12.43 13.82
CA ASP A 179 -7.23 -13.39 14.85
C ASP A 179 -7.18 -12.78 16.25
N MET A 180 -6.17 -11.96 16.54
CA MET A 180 -6.10 -11.18 17.78
C MET A 180 -7.27 -10.19 17.92
N ALA A 181 -7.64 -9.49 16.83
CA ALA A 181 -8.77 -8.57 16.82
C ALA A 181 -10.11 -9.30 17.02
N ILE A 182 -10.30 -10.45 16.38
CA ILE A 182 -11.49 -11.30 16.55
C ILE A 182 -11.59 -11.80 18.00
N LYS A 183 -10.47 -12.26 18.56
CA LYS A 183 -10.42 -12.69 19.98
C LYS A 183 -10.78 -11.55 20.93
N ALA A 184 -10.47 -10.31 20.56
CA ALA A 184 -10.84 -9.11 21.31
C ALA A 184 -12.29 -8.61 20.99
N GLY A 185 -13.08 -9.33 20.19
CA GLY A 185 -14.48 -9.07 19.93
C GLY A 185 -14.79 -8.32 18.62
N ALA A 186 -13.81 -8.05 17.77
CA ALA A 186 -14.07 -7.46 16.45
C ALA A 186 -14.78 -8.45 15.51
N ARG A 187 -15.69 -7.95 14.69
CA ARG A 187 -16.45 -8.74 13.70
C ARG A 187 -15.96 -8.42 12.29
N PHE A 188 -15.64 -9.45 11.52
CA PHE A 188 -15.05 -9.37 10.19
C PHE A 188 -15.97 -10.00 9.14
N TYR A 189 -16.27 -9.27 8.06
CA TYR A 189 -17.15 -9.71 6.98
C TYR A 189 -16.49 -9.54 5.62
N GLU A 190 -16.31 -10.66 4.90
CA GLU A 190 -15.88 -10.72 3.51
C GLU A 190 -17.06 -10.60 2.55
N ASN A 191 -16.78 -10.38 1.25
CA ASN A 191 -17.81 -10.25 0.23
C ASN A 191 -18.93 -9.28 0.67
N SER A 192 -18.52 -8.22 1.36
CA SER A 192 -19.38 -7.22 2.01
C SER A 192 -19.02 -5.83 1.49
N ARG A 193 -19.09 -5.67 0.16
CA ARG A 193 -18.69 -4.45 -0.53
C ARG A 193 -19.61 -3.30 -0.20
N VAL A 194 -19.01 -2.22 0.29
CA VAL A 194 -19.69 -0.95 0.54
C VAL A 194 -19.98 -0.29 -0.80
N ALA A 195 -21.25 0.01 -1.03
CA ALA A 195 -21.76 0.67 -2.22
C ALA A 195 -21.98 2.17 -2.02
N HIS A 196 -22.30 2.58 -0.79
CA HIS A 196 -22.56 3.98 -0.44
C HIS A 196 -22.13 4.27 1.00
N ILE A 197 -21.62 5.49 1.23
CA ILE A 197 -21.25 6.03 2.54
C ILE A 197 -22.08 7.29 2.80
N ASN A 198 -22.75 7.36 3.94
CA ASN A 198 -23.32 8.60 4.42
C ASN A 198 -22.34 9.28 5.38
N LEU A 199 -21.86 10.46 5.01
CA LEU A 199 -20.84 11.19 5.78
C LEU A 199 -21.45 12.03 6.91
N SER A 200 -22.72 12.45 6.79
CA SER A 200 -23.38 13.32 7.77
C SER A 200 -23.87 12.56 9.01
N LYS A 201 -24.30 11.32 8.80
CA LYS A 201 -24.61 10.36 9.87
C LYS A 201 -23.87 9.09 9.51
N PRO A 202 -22.74 8.76 10.19
CA PRO A 202 -21.89 7.67 9.75
C PRO A 202 -22.66 6.35 9.66
N TYR A 203 -23.01 5.97 8.46
CA TYR A 203 -23.46 4.63 8.10
C TYR A 203 -22.99 4.27 6.70
N VAL A 204 -22.87 3.01 6.44
CA VAL A 204 -22.55 2.46 5.12
C VAL A 204 -23.68 1.54 4.66
N GLU A 205 -23.96 1.57 3.35
CA GLU A 205 -24.86 0.63 2.68
C GLU A 205 -24.01 -0.28 1.78
N LEU A 206 -24.22 -1.58 1.90
CA LEU A 206 -23.58 -2.60 1.09
C LEU A 206 -24.34 -2.82 -0.24
N GLU A 207 -23.71 -3.52 -1.20
CA GLU A 207 -24.37 -3.90 -2.45
C GLU A 207 -25.63 -4.75 -2.24
N ASN A 208 -25.66 -5.59 -1.20
CA ASN A 208 -26.82 -6.42 -0.83
C ASN A 208 -27.88 -5.67 -0.02
N LYS A 209 -27.79 -4.32 0.09
CA LYS A 209 -28.71 -3.44 0.80
C LYS A 209 -28.67 -3.52 2.33
N GLN A 210 -27.81 -4.34 2.91
CA GLN A 210 -27.58 -4.29 4.34
C GLN A 210 -26.83 -3.02 4.73
N THR A 211 -27.05 -2.54 5.95
CA THR A 211 -26.43 -1.31 6.46
C THR A 211 -25.67 -1.55 7.74
N VAL A 212 -24.58 -0.80 7.93
CA VAL A 212 -23.87 -0.72 9.20
C VAL A 212 -23.89 0.72 9.67
N SER A 213 -24.60 0.99 10.77
CA SER A 213 -24.60 2.28 11.46
C SER A 213 -23.48 2.31 12.50
N CYS A 214 -22.76 3.42 12.61
CA CYS A 214 -21.64 3.53 13.53
C CYS A 214 -21.51 4.95 14.11
N ASN A 215 -20.74 5.09 15.19
CA ASN A 215 -20.37 6.40 15.72
C ASN A 215 -19.25 7.00 14.88
N ASP A 216 -18.27 6.16 14.52
CA ASP A 216 -17.09 6.55 13.73
C ASP A 216 -16.89 5.59 12.55
N LEU A 217 -16.44 6.15 11.42
CA LEU A 217 -16.14 5.42 10.20
C LEU A 217 -14.66 5.58 9.84
N VAL A 218 -13.98 4.46 9.55
CA VAL A 218 -12.58 4.46 9.11
C VAL A 218 -12.45 3.89 7.71
N ILE A 219 -11.88 4.65 6.79
CA ILE A 219 -11.71 4.28 5.38
C ILE A 219 -10.26 3.82 5.16
N CYS A 220 -10.07 2.49 5.03
CA CYS A 220 -8.79 1.82 4.78
C CYS A 220 -8.79 1.08 3.43
N SER A 221 -9.59 1.53 2.47
CA SER A 221 -9.84 0.86 1.19
C SER A 221 -8.75 1.07 0.14
N HIS A 222 -7.51 1.33 0.52
CA HIS A 222 -6.35 1.61 -0.33
C HIS A 222 -6.50 2.93 -1.09
N TYR A 223 -7.39 3.02 -2.09
CA TYR A 223 -7.89 4.28 -2.65
C TYR A 223 -9.26 4.58 -2.05
N PRO A 224 -9.47 5.77 -1.45
CA PRO A 224 -10.71 6.08 -0.73
C PRO A 224 -11.95 6.07 -1.63
N LEU A 225 -13.05 5.45 -1.17
CA LEU A 225 -14.31 5.39 -1.91
C LEU A 225 -14.93 6.78 -2.07
N GLU A 226 -14.93 7.59 -1.02
CA GLU A 226 -15.44 8.97 -1.01
C GLU A 226 -14.29 9.99 -1.18
N ALA A 227 -13.48 9.77 -2.22
CA ALA A 227 -12.28 10.54 -2.49
C ALA A 227 -12.51 12.03 -2.81
N ILE A 228 -13.76 12.44 -3.06
CA ILE A 228 -14.13 13.85 -3.31
C ILE A 228 -14.00 14.68 -2.04
N VAL A 229 -14.34 14.12 -0.88
CA VAL A 229 -14.19 14.80 0.40
C VAL A 229 -12.70 14.90 0.75
N GLY A 230 -12.25 16.10 1.08
CA GLY A 230 -10.83 16.36 1.36
C GLY A 230 -9.93 16.42 0.12
N LEU A 231 -10.51 16.41 -1.10
CA LEU A 231 -9.79 16.47 -2.38
C LEU A 231 -8.82 15.31 -2.63
N GLN A 232 -9.07 14.13 -2.05
CA GLN A 232 -8.18 12.95 -2.22
C GLN A 232 -8.06 12.51 -3.69
N LEU A 233 -9.12 12.72 -4.50
CA LEU A 233 -9.12 12.46 -5.95
C LEU A 233 -7.99 13.13 -6.71
N VAL A 234 -7.59 14.35 -6.29
CA VAL A 234 -6.58 15.15 -6.97
C VAL A 234 -5.22 15.11 -6.26
N LYS A 235 -5.17 14.53 -5.07
CA LYS A 235 -3.95 14.44 -4.27
C LYS A 235 -3.19 13.13 -4.49
N LEU A 236 -3.85 12.04 -4.89
CA LEU A 236 -3.25 10.73 -4.98
C LEU A 236 -2.96 10.34 -6.44
N LYS A 237 -1.71 9.97 -6.71
CA LYS A 237 -1.29 9.35 -7.96
C LYS A 237 -1.20 7.85 -7.76
N VAL A 238 -1.76 7.05 -8.69
CA VAL A 238 -1.71 5.59 -8.59
C VAL A 238 -0.68 5.05 -9.58
N ASN A 239 0.34 4.38 -9.05
CA ASN A 239 1.35 3.68 -9.83
C ASN A 239 1.21 2.17 -9.66
N ARG A 240 1.57 1.40 -10.70
CA ARG A 240 1.59 -0.07 -10.69
C ARG A 240 3.01 -0.56 -10.88
N SER A 241 3.42 -1.51 -10.05
CA SER A 241 4.71 -2.20 -10.13
C SER A 241 4.50 -3.67 -10.47
N TYR A 242 5.49 -4.28 -11.11
CA TYR A 242 5.48 -5.66 -11.56
C TYR A 242 6.50 -6.45 -10.75
N ILE A 243 6.12 -7.62 -10.30
CA ILE A 243 6.88 -8.48 -9.40
C ILE A 243 6.97 -9.88 -10.01
N ILE A 244 8.15 -10.49 -9.91
CA ILE A 244 8.36 -11.90 -10.19
C ILE A 244 9.02 -12.56 -8.98
N ALA A 245 8.79 -13.87 -8.81
CA ALA A 245 9.54 -14.66 -7.85
C ALA A 245 10.04 -15.95 -8.51
N PHE A 246 11.30 -16.28 -8.24
CA PHE A 246 12.00 -17.44 -8.79
C PHE A 246 12.88 -18.08 -7.72
N LYS A 247 13.10 -19.40 -7.84
CA LYS A 247 13.95 -20.13 -6.90
C LYS A 247 15.40 -19.65 -6.99
N CYS A 248 16.06 -19.57 -5.84
CA CYS A 248 17.49 -19.32 -5.72
C CYS A 248 18.13 -20.36 -4.80
N SER A 249 19.42 -20.64 -5.03
CA SER A 249 20.18 -21.60 -4.22
C SER A 249 20.59 -21.02 -2.87
N GLU A 250 20.89 -19.72 -2.83
CA GLU A 250 21.34 -19.01 -1.64
C GLU A 250 20.50 -17.75 -1.42
N PRO A 251 20.04 -17.51 -0.17
CA PRO A 251 19.27 -16.31 0.14
C PRO A 251 20.17 -15.11 0.32
N TYR A 252 19.71 -13.94 -0.11
CA TYR A 252 20.26 -12.65 0.30
C TYR A 252 19.75 -12.31 1.71
N ALA A 253 20.67 -11.91 2.60
CA ALA A 253 20.31 -11.58 3.98
C ALA A 253 19.56 -10.25 4.10
N GLY A 254 19.82 -9.30 3.20
CA GLY A 254 19.21 -7.99 3.17
C GLY A 254 17.95 -7.87 2.30
N GLN A 255 17.33 -6.70 2.39
CA GLN A 255 16.27 -6.24 1.48
C GLN A 255 16.74 -4.98 0.75
N TYR A 256 16.82 -5.03 -0.56
CA TYR A 256 17.49 -4.02 -1.39
C TYR A 256 16.51 -3.19 -2.20
N LEU A 257 16.81 -1.90 -2.37
CA LEU A 257 16.05 -1.00 -3.24
C LEU A 257 17.01 -0.07 -3.98
N SER A 258 17.02 -0.14 -5.33
CA SER A 258 17.70 0.85 -6.17
C SER A 258 16.94 2.16 -6.20
N ILE A 259 17.67 3.28 -6.12
CA ILE A 259 17.12 4.62 -6.35
C ILE A 259 17.13 5.03 -7.84
N ASP A 260 17.79 4.24 -8.70
CA ASP A 260 17.90 4.50 -10.14
C ASP A 260 16.59 4.22 -10.88
N GLN A 261 16.48 4.70 -12.12
CA GLN A 261 15.32 4.43 -12.96
C GLN A 261 15.72 3.60 -14.20
N PRO A 262 15.03 2.51 -14.46
CA PRO A 262 13.95 1.89 -13.67
C PRO A 262 14.47 1.27 -12.37
N ASN A 263 13.79 1.53 -11.27
CA ASN A 263 14.21 1.02 -9.98
C ASN A 263 14.03 -0.50 -9.85
N ARG A 264 14.83 -1.11 -8.97
CA ARG A 264 14.75 -2.53 -8.61
C ARG A 264 14.61 -2.68 -7.11
N SER A 265 13.70 -3.56 -6.69
CA SER A 265 13.60 -3.99 -5.31
C SER A 265 13.79 -5.50 -5.25
N ILE A 266 14.66 -5.95 -4.35
CA ILE A 266 15.10 -7.34 -4.26
C ILE A 266 15.03 -7.78 -2.81
N ARG A 267 14.51 -8.97 -2.56
CA ARG A 267 14.63 -9.69 -1.30
C ARG A 267 14.51 -11.18 -1.53
N THR A 268 14.92 -11.98 -0.56
CA THR A 268 14.68 -13.42 -0.56
C THR A 268 13.67 -13.81 0.51
N VAL A 269 12.87 -14.83 0.24
CA VAL A 269 11.94 -15.44 1.18
C VAL A 269 12.11 -16.96 1.16
N LYS A 270 11.97 -17.57 2.33
CA LYS A 270 11.86 -19.03 2.46
C LYS A 270 10.38 -19.43 2.47
N ILE A 271 10.03 -20.39 1.62
CA ILE A 271 8.70 -21.00 1.59
C ILE A 271 8.92 -22.51 1.56
N ASP A 272 8.43 -23.19 2.57
CA ASP A 272 8.74 -24.58 2.86
C ASP A 272 10.27 -24.79 2.93
N ASP A 273 10.84 -25.63 2.07
CA ASP A 273 12.27 -25.89 2.01
C ASP A 273 13.02 -25.09 0.93
N ASP A 274 12.31 -24.27 0.15
CA ASP A 274 12.85 -23.53 -0.98
C ASP A 274 13.04 -22.03 -0.67
N TYR A 275 14.12 -21.44 -1.20
CA TYR A 275 14.32 -20.01 -1.23
C TYR A 275 13.85 -19.41 -2.56
N TYR A 276 13.16 -18.27 -2.48
CA TYR A 276 12.70 -17.52 -3.64
C TYR A 276 13.22 -16.08 -3.59
N THR A 277 13.84 -15.64 -4.67
CA THR A 277 14.13 -14.22 -4.85
C THR A 277 12.91 -13.52 -5.43
N LEU A 278 12.44 -12.47 -4.77
CA LEU A 278 11.44 -11.55 -5.26
C LEU A 278 12.16 -10.39 -5.94
N LEU A 279 11.94 -10.22 -7.24
CA LEU A 279 12.47 -9.11 -8.02
C LEU A 279 11.32 -8.22 -8.49
N VAL A 280 11.39 -6.95 -8.13
CA VAL A 280 10.42 -5.91 -8.51
C VAL A 280 11.05 -4.94 -9.47
N GLY A 281 10.31 -4.53 -10.46
CA GLY A 281 10.75 -3.48 -11.38
C GLY A 281 9.62 -2.79 -12.10
N SER A 282 10.02 -1.76 -12.89
CA SER A 282 9.15 -1.13 -13.87
C SER A 282 7.82 -0.60 -13.31
N SER A 283 7.90 0.46 -12.50
CA SER A 283 6.70 1.17 -12.04
C SER A 283 6.17 2.10 -13.13
N GLN A 284 4.86 2.09 -13.36
CA GLN A 284 4.18 3.01 -14.28
C GLN A 284 2.87 3.50 -13.66
N ARG A 285 2.35 4.62 -14.17
CA ARG A 285 0.98 5.07 -13.83
C ARG A 285 -0.01 3.97 -14.23
N ALA A 286 -0.89 3.58 -13.32
CA ALA A 286 -1.92 2.57 -13.60
C ALA A 286 -2.71 2.94 -14.87
N GLY A 287 -2.99 1.95 -15.73
CA GLY A 287 -3.73 2.16 -16.97
C GLY A 287 -3.08 3.09 -18.01
N SER A 288 -1.79 3.47 -17.88
CA SER A 288 -1.13 4.35 -18.84
C SER A 288 -0.63 3.64 -20.10
N SER A 289 -0.27 2.36 -20.02
CA SER A 289 0.25 1.57 -21.13
C SER A 289 -0.72 0.49 -21.61
N SER A 290 -0.78 0.28 -22.92
CA SER A 290 -1.47 -0.85 -23.55
C SER A 290 -0.56 -2.08 -23.73
N ASN A 291 0.76 -1.89 -23.73
CA ASN A 291 1.74 -2.97 -23.82
C ASN A 291 2.40 -3.22 -22.47
N THR A 292 1.65 -3.86 -21.57
CA THR A 292 2.12 -4.11 -20.20
C THR A 292 3.05 -5.32 -20.08
N LYS A 293 3.13 -6.19 -21.10
CA LYS A 293 4.02 -7.36 -21.10
C LYS A 293 5.49 -6.98 -20.99
N ILE A 294 5.90 -5.87 -21.61
CA ILE A 294 7.29 -5.39 -21.59
C ILE A 294 7.84 -5.19 -20.16
N PHE A 295 6.97 -4.93 -19.18
CA PHE A 295 7.39 -4.71 -17.81
C PHE A 295 7.79 -6.02 -17.11
N TYR A 296 7.07 -7.12 -17.39
CA TYR A 296 7.50 -8.44 -16.94
C TYR A 296 8.73 -8.91 -17.72
N GLU A 297 8.72 -8.80 -19.06
CA GLU A 297 9.83 -9.21 -19.92
C GLU A 297 11.16 -8.60 -19.48
N ALA A 298 11.16 -7.32 -19.07
CA ALA A 298 12.35 -6.64 -18.61
C ALA A 298 12.95 -7.26 -17.35
N ILE A 299 12.11 -7.56 -16.32
CA ILE A 299 12.60 -8.16 -15.07
C ILE A 299 12.83 -9.67 -15.20
N GLU A 300 12.14 -10.36 -16.08
CA GLU A 300 12.38 -11.77 -16.42
C GLU A 300 13.76 -11.95 -17.08
N ASN A 301 14.06 -11.11 -18.08
CA ASN A 301 15.37 -11.12 -18.72
C ASN A 301 16.49 -10.86 -17.69
N GLU A 302 16.27 -9.95 -16.77
CA GLU A 302 17.22 -9.65 -15.70
C GLU A 302 17.36 -10.83 -14.72
N ALA A 303 16.29 -11.52 -14.36
CA ALA A 303 16.31 -12.72 -13.53
C ALA A 303 17.16 -13.84 -14.20
N TYR A 304 16.99 -14.09 -15.49
CA TYR A 304 17.76 -15.07 -16.23
C TYR A 304 19.24 -14.69 -16.38
N THR A 305 19.53 -13.43 -16.67
CA THR A 305 20.90 -13.00 -17.00
C THR A 305 21.77 -12.68 -15.80
N LYS A 306 21.20 -12.14 -14.72
CA LYS A 306 21.96 -11.70 -13.54
C LYS A 306 21.78 -12.60 -12.32
N PHE A 307 20.60 -13.21 -12.17
CA PHE A 307 20.28 -14.03 -11.01
C PHE A 307 20.29 -15.54 -11.30
N SER A 308 20.65 -15.94 -12.53
CA SER A 308 20.71 -17.34 -12.96
C SER A 308 19.41 -18.10 -12.70
N ALA A 309 18.27 -17.43 -12.82
CA ALA A 309 16.97 -18.06 -12.67
C ALA A 309 16.76 -19.14 -13.76
N ASN A 310 16.25 -20.31 -13.39
CA ASN A 310 15.92 -21.38 -14.33
C ASN A 310 14.47 -21.29 -14.83
N ASN A 311 13.56 -20.86 -13.96
CA ASN A 311 12.15 -20.63 -14.27
C ASN A 311 11.57 -19.54 -13.36
N ILE A 312 10.41 -19.01 -13.73
CA ILE A 312 9.72 -17.96 -12.97
C ILE A 312 8.29 -18.41 -12.69
N PRO A 313 8.06 -19.15 -11.59
CA PRO A 313 6.75 -19.72 -11.27
C PRO A 313 5.71 -18.69 -10.84
N PHE A 314 6.13 -17.53 -10.30
CA PHE A 314 5.21 -16.53 -9.78
C PHE A 314 5.44 -15.17 -10.45
N LYS A 315 4.33 -14.55 -10.87
CA LYS A 315 4.28 -13.21 -11.46
C LYS A 315 3.02 -12.52 -10.99
N TRP A 316 3.12 -11.29 -10.53
CA TRP A 316 1.96 -10.48 -10.16
C TRP A 316 2.28 -9.00 -10.24
N SER A 317 1.26 -8.17 -10.17
CA SER A 317 1.41 -6.73 -10.09
C SER A 317 0.70 -6.17 -8.87
N ALA A 318 1.19 -5.07 -8.36
CA ALA A 318 0.59 -4.32 -7.26
C ALA A 318 0.49 -2.85 -7.63
N GLN A 319 -0.54 -2.18 -7.16
CA GLN A 319 -0.66 -0.73 -7.30
C GLN A 319 -0.62 -0.03 -5.95
N ASP A 320 -0.11 1.20 -5.95
CA ASP A 320 0.01 2.03 -4.77
C ASP A 320 -0.44 3.46 -5.05
N PRO A 321 -1.30 4.02 -4.19
CA PRO A 321 -1.55 5.45 -4.17
C PRO A 321 -0.37 6.17 -3.52
N GLU A 322 0.12 7.20 -4.19
CA GLU A 322 1.25 8.01 -3.78
C GLU A 322 0.80 9.43 -3.45
N THR A 323 1.23 9.91 -2.28
CA THR A 323 1.04 11.29 -1.85
C THR A 323 2.13 12.20 -2.44
N PRO A 324 1.86 13.50 -2.60
CA PRO A 324 2.79 14.46 -3.19
C PRO A 324 4.02 14.80 -2.35
N ASP A 325 3.83 14.74 -1.06
CA ASP A 325 4.78 15.24 -0.07
C ASP A 325 5.50 14.13 0.69
N LEU A 326 5.30 12.90 0.26
CA LEU A 326 5.88 11.65 0.76
C LEU A 326 5.27 11.13 2.08
N LEU A 327 4.49 11.92 2.79
CA LEU A 327 3.82 11.48 4.01
C LEU A 327 2.47 10.83 3.70
N PRO A 328 2.15 9.68 4.29
CA PRO A 328 0.81 9.09 4.18
C PRO A 328 -0.27 10.01 4.72
N TYR A 329 -1.51 9.80 4.28
CA TYR A 329 -2.67 10.47 4.85
C TYR A 329 -3.35 9.54 5.85
N VAL A 330 -3.22 9.88 7.15
CA VAL A 330 -3.83 9.14 8.25
C VAL A 330 -4.46 10.13 9.24
N GLY A 331 -5.75 10.03 9.47
CA GLY A 331 -6.47 10.94 10.37
C GLY A 331 -7.86 11.30 9.89
N GLN A 332 -8.45 12.30 10.49
CA GLN A 332 -9.75 12.83 10.08
C GLN A 332 -9.72 13.33 8.64
N ILE A 333 -10.73 12.94 7.84
CA ILE A 333 -10.78 13.28 6.41
C ILE A 333 -10.87 14.79 6.18
N SER A 334 -11.59 15.49 7.05
CA SER A 334 -11.65 16.95 7.13
C SER A 334 -12.26 17.38 8.46
N SER A 335 -12.08 18.66 8.84
CA SER A 335 -12.72 19.23 10.04
C SER A 335 -14.24 19.25 10.02
N GLY A 336 -14.86 19.24 8.83
CA GLY A 336 -16.32 19.15 8.68
C GLY A 336 -16.90 17.75 8.93
N TYR A 337 -16.06 16.73 9.02
CA TYR A 337 -16.47 15.33 9.24
C TYR A 337 -15.60 14.68 10.32
N PRO A 338 -15.76 15.09 11.59
CA PRO A 338 -14.87 14.64 12.67
C PRO A 338 -14.93 13.14 12.96
N ASN A 339 -16.03 12.50 12.60
CA ASN A 339 -16.24 11.06 12.79
C ASN A 339 -15.82 10.20 11.59
N ILE A 340 -15.21 10.81 10.55
CA ILE A 340 -14.74 10.08 9.36
C ILE A 340 -13.23 10.13 9.32
N TRP A 341 -12.61 8.96 9.38
CA TRP A 341 -11.16 8.79 9.39
C TRP A 341 -10.69 8.11 8.11
N LEU A 342 -9.44 8.34 7.75
CA LEU A 342 -8.82 7.86 6.52
C LEU A 342 -7.42 7.31 6.82
N ALA A 343 -7.03 6.23 6.12
CA ALA A 343 -5.66 5.76 6.06
C ALA A 343 -5.33 5.32 4.62
N THR A 344 -4.47 6.09 3.94
CA THR A 344 -4.09 5.88 2.53
C THR A 344 -2.77 6.54 2.16
N GLY A 345 -2.31 6.34 0.91
CA GLY A 345 -1.15 7.04 0.37
C GLY A 345 0.18 6.50 0.86
N PHE A 346 0.29 5.21 1.12
CA PHE A 346 1.47 4.58 1.74
C PHE A 346 2.67 4.40 0.79
N ARG A 347 2.55 4.73 -0.49
CA ARG A 347 3.67 4.82 -1.44
C ARG A 347 4.57 3.57 -1.45
N LYS A 348 4.00 2.36 -1.55
CA LYS A 348 4.70 1.05 -1.52
C LYS A 348 5.20 0.61 -0.13
N TRP A 349 5.03 1.42 0.90
CA TRP A 349 5.46 1.15 2.28
C TRP A 349 4.28 0.83 3.20
N GLY A 350 3.26 0.16 2.62
CA GLY A 350 2.00 -0.12 3.30
C GLY A 350 2.14 -1.07 4.49
N ILE A 351 3.20 -1.89 4.60
CA ILE A 351 3.36 -2.80 5.74
C ILE A 351 3.63 -1.99 7.01
N SER A 352 4.73 -1.24 7.08
CA SER A 352 5.09 -0.44 8.25
C SER A 352 4.11 0.70 8.50
N ASN A 353 3.72 1.45 7.45
CA ASN A 353 2.77 2.54 7.61
C ASN A 353 1.36 2.07 8.03
N SER A 354 0.96 0.82 7.78
CA SER A 354 -0.29 0.28 8.31
C SER A 354 -0.26 0.09 9.82
N LEU A 355 0.89 -0.29 10.38
CA LEU A 355 1.08 -0.38 11.84
C LEU A 355 0.93 0.99 12.48
N VAL A 356 1.64 1.99 11.94
CA VAL A 356 1.56 3.38 12.39
C VAL A 356 0.14 3.93 12.24
N ALA A 357 -0.50 3.69 11.09
CA ALA A 357 -1.86 4.15 10.81
C ALA A 357 -2.89 3.56 11.78
N GLY A 358 -2.81 2.26 12.06
CA GLY A 358 -3.67 1.60 13.04
C GLY A 358 -3.57 2.24 14.42
N GLN A 359 -2.37 2.56 14.88
CA GLN A 359 -2.15 3.22 16.16
C GLN A 359 -2.66 4.68 16.15
N ILE A 360 -2.33 5.48 15.10
CA ILE A 360 -2.77 6.89 15.00
C ILE A 360 -4.29 7.00 14.98
N VAL A 361 -4.97 6.18 14.17
CA VAL A 361 -6.44 6.20 14.07
C VAL A 361 -7.07 5.80 15.40
N SER A 362 -6.55 4.74 16.02
CA SER A 362 -7.07 4.25 17.30
C SER A 362 -6.87 5.27 18.42
N ASP A 363 -5.68 5.84 18.55
CA ASP A 363 -5.40 6.86 19.57
C ASP A 363 -6.30 8.10 19.37
N GLY A 364 -6.48 8.53 18.11
CA GLY A 364 -7.35 9.66 17.80
C GLY A 364 -8.82 9.40 18.16
N LEU A 365 -9.35 8.21 17.89
CA LEU A 365 -10.72 7.81 18.21
C LEU A 365 -10.93 7.59 19.72
N LEU A 366 -9.89 7.22 20.45
CA LEU A 366 -9.90 7.04 21.90
C LEU A 366 -9.60 8.33 22.66
N GLY A 367 -9.25 9.42 21.97
CA GLY A 367 -8.83 10.68 22.59
C GLY A 367 -7.46 10.60 23.28
N CYS A 368 -6.63 9.62 22.88
CA CYS A 368 -5.27 9.46 23.43
C CYS A 368 -4.28 10.39 22.71
N PRO A 369 -3.32 11.01 23.43
CA PRO A 369 -2.29 11.83 22.80
C PRO A 369 -1.41 11.01 21.84
N ASN A 370 -1.28 11.48 20.59
CA ASN A 370 -0.38 10.90 19.59
C ASN A 370 0.14 12.02 18.66
N ALA A 371 1.44 12.28 18.71
CA ALA A 371 2.06 13.32 17.89
C ALA A 371 1.94 13.04 16.39
N GLY A 372 1.81 11.79 15.98
CA GLY A 372 1.61 11.38 14.59
C GLY A 372 0.32 11.90 13.98
N ILE A 373 -0.74 12.19 14.78
CA ILE A 373 -2.02 12.71 14.28
C ILE A 373 -1.81 13.99 13.46
N LYS A 374 -0.93 14.88 13.91
CA LYS A 374 -0.62 16.12 13.18
C LYS A 374 0.26 15.86 11.96
N LEU A 375 1.30 15.04 12.10
CA LEU A 375 2.25 14.76 11.03
C LEU A 375 1.60 14.05 9.84
N TYR A 376 0.74 13.05 10.11
CA TYR A 376 0.10 12.24 9.08
C TYR A 376 -1.28 12.76 8.64
N SER A 377 -1.75 13.88 9.20
CA SER A 377 -3.08 14.45 8.91
C SER A 377 -3.31 14.59 7.40
N PRO A 378 -4.45 14.15 6.84
CA PRO A 378 -4.82 14.43 5.45
C PRO A 378 -4.90 15.92 5.10
N GLN A 379 -4.85 16.79 6.12
CA GLN A 379 -4.94 18.25 5.99
C GLN A 379 -3.56 18.94 6.05
N HIS A 380 -2.44 18.20 6.23
CA HIS A 380 -1.10 18.79 6.33
C HIS A 380 -0.60 19.38 5.00
N THR A 381 -1.09 18.89 3.86
CA THR A 381 -0.73 19.41 2.54
C THR A 381 -1.32 20.81 2.34
N LYS A 382 -0.47 21.82 2.15
CA LYS A 382 -0.90 23.19 1.88
C LYS A 382 -1.75 23.24 0.60
N ILE A 383 -2.82 24.01 0.61
CA ILE A 383 -3.76 24.16 -0.52
C ILE A 383 -3.03 24.53 -1.82
N GLY A 384 -1.98 25.36 -1.75
CA GLY A 384 -1.17 25.74 -2.91
C GLY A 384 -0.45 24.58 -3.58
N ASP A 385 0.17 23.68 -2.79
CA ASP A 385 0.86 22.48 -3.29
C ASP A 385 -0.15 21.47 -3.84
N ALA A 386 -1.31 21.33 -3.20
CA ALA A 386 -2.41 20.52 -3.67
C ALA A 386 -2.97 21.03 -5.01
N ILE A 387 -3.09 22.34 -5.21
CA ILE A 387 -3.55 22.93 -6.48
C ILE A 387 -2.52 22.72 -7.59
N LEU A 388 -1.22 22.99 -7.34
CA LEU A 388 -0.15 22.77 -8.33
C LEU A 388 -0.08 21.31 -8.77
N GLN A 389 -0.30 20.39 -7.86
CA GLN A 389 -0.32 18.97 -8.18
C GLN A 389 -1.65 18.56 -8.83
N ALA A 390 -2.78 19.12 -8.38
CA ALA A 390 -4.07 18.96 -9.04
C ALA A 390 -3.99 19.41 -10.51
N LEU A 391 -3.26 20.46 -10.81
CA LEU A 391 -3.01 20.90 -12.20
C LEU A 391 -2.11 19.90 -12.96
N LYS A 392 -1.11 19.29 -12.33
CA LYS A 392 -0.25 18.27 -12.96
C LYS A 392 -0.96 16.91 -13.12
N ILE A 393 -1.63 16.44 -12.09
CA ILE A 393 -2.39 15.17 -12.12
C ILE A 393 -3.73 15.37 -12.79
N GLY A 394 -4.43 16.47 -12.48
CA GLY A 394 -5.73 16.84 -13.00
C GLY A 394 -5.70 17.13 -14.50
N GLY A 395 -4.66 17.78 -15.02
CA GLY A 395 -4.49 17.98 -16.46
C GLY A 395 -4.50 16.66 -17.23
N GLN A 396 -3.75 15.66 -16.77
CA GLN A 396 -3.75 14.34 -17.39
C GLN A 396 -5.06 13.58 -17.14
N THR A 397 -5.63 13.68 -15.94
CA THR A 397 -6.92 13.06 -15.62
C THR A 397 -8.06 13.69 -16.43
N VAL A 398 -8.05 15.00 -16.62
CA VAL A 398 -9.01 15.71 -17.48
C VAL A 398 -8.83 15.28 -18.94
N VAL A 399 -7.60 15.15 -19.43
CA VAL A 399 -7.32 14.64 -20.79
C VAL A 399 -7.84 13.21 -20.93
N ASP A 400 -7.60 12.33 -19.96
CA ASP A 400 -8.08 10.94 -19.97
C ASP A 400 -9.62 10.87 -19.84
N LEU A 401 -10.22 11.78 -19.07
CA LEU A 401 -11.69 11.90 -18.94
C LEU A 401 -12.33 12.43 -20.23
N VAL A 402 -11.87 13.60 -20.73
CA VAL A 402 -12.39 14.23 -21.95
C VAL A 402 -12.10 13.34 -23.17
N GLY A 403 -10.90 12.80 -23.28
CA GLY A 403 -10.56 11.81 -24.31
C GLY A 403 -11.48 10.58 -24.26
N GLY A 404 -11.94 10.20 -23.06
CA GLY A 404 -12.95 9.17 -22.83
C GLY A 404 -14.29 9.51 -23.49
N TYR A 405 -14.73 10.76 -23.45
CA TYR A 405 -16.04 11.19 -24.01
C TYR A 405 -15.95 11.50 -25.50
N VAL A 406 -14.83 11.99 -26.00
CA VAL A 406 -14.70 12.49 -27.39
C VAL A 406 -14.31 11.37 -28.37
N THR A 407 -13.52 10.36 -27.95
CA THR A 407 -13.10 9.29 -28.86
C THR A 407 -14.11 8.13 -28.88
N ARG A 408 -14.52 7.68 -30.08
CA ARG A 408 -15.38 6.51 -30.32
C ARG A 408 -14.68 5.15 -30.09
N ALA A 409 -13.58 5.08 -29.32
CA ALA A 409 -12.90 3.82 -29.08
C ALA A 409 -13.76 2.85 -28.24
N SER A 410 -13.66 1.58 -28.55
CA SER A 410 -14.50 0.47 -28.03
C SER A 410 -14.24 0.07 -26.57
N ASN A 411 -13.28 0.70 -25.88
CA ASN A 411 -12.94 0.32 -24.52
C ASN A 411 -14.04 0.71 -23.51
N PRO A 412 -14.37 -0.14 -22.53
CA PRO A 412 -15.38 0.15 -21.53
C PRO A 412 -15.00 1.33 -20.63
N ARG A 413 -16.03 2.01 -20.10
CA ARG A 413 -15.84 3.15 -19.19
C ARG A 413 -15.85 2.71 -17.75
N CYS A 414 -14.89 3.22 -16.97
CA CYS A 414 -14.83 3.01 -15.53
C CYS A 414 -16.11 3.50 -14.85
N THR A 415 -16.69 2.67 -14.02
CA THR A 415 -17.94 2.96 -13.31
C THR A 415 -17.81 3.93 -12.16
N HIS A 416 -16.58 4.36 -11.83
CA HIS A 416 -16.31 5.40 -10.83
C HIS A 416 -16.65 6.80 -11.38
N LEU A 417 -15.92 7.30 -12.38
CA LEU A 417 -16.11 8.66 -12.95
C LEU A 417 -16.11 8.68 -14.50
N GLY A 418 -16.28 7.54 -15.16
CA GLY A 418 -16.45 7.49 -16.61
C GLY A 418 -15.18 7.54 -17.46
N CYS A 419 -13.98 7.54 -16.86
CA CYS A 419 -12.72 7.45 -17.61
C CYS A 419 -12.66 6.17 -18.44
N LYS A 420 -12.07 6.21 -19.65
CA LYS A 420 -11.84 5.00 -20.43
C LYS A 420 -10.82 4.10 -19.78
N THR A 421 -11.17 2.82 -19.60
CA THR A 421 -10.23 1.80 -19.16
C THR A 421 -9.32 1.36 -20.30
N ARG A 422 -8.17 0.79 -19.95
CA ARG A 422 -7.25 0.16 -20.89
C ARG A 422 -7.04 -1.29 -20.54
N TRP A 423 -6.97 -2.14 -21.57
CA TRP A 423 -6.70 -3.55 -21.38
C TRP A 423 -5.23 -3.77 -21.01
N ASN A 424 -5.00 -4.33 -19.83
CA ASN A 424 -3.69 -4.78 -19.36
C ASN A 424 -3.45 -6.21 -19.88
N LYS A 425 -2.61 -6.33 -20.91
CA LYS A 425 -2.34 -7.61 -21.58
C LYS A 425 -1.55 -8.58 -20.70
N ALA A 426 -0.80 -8.08 -19.73
CA ALA A 426 0.03 -8.90 -18.86
C ALA A 426 -0.78 -9.57 -17.76
N ASP A 427 -1.73 -8.84 -17.17
CA ASP A 427 -2.55 -9.32 -16.05
C ASP A 427 -3.97 -9.73 -16.47
N GLU A 428 -4.33 -9.53 -17.75
CA GLU A 428 -5.67 -9.78 -18.31
C GLU A 428 -6.79 -9.04 -17.56
N THR A 429 -6.60 -7.73 -17.37
CA THR A 429 -7.51 -6.86 -16.62
C THR A 429 -7.81 -5.57 -17.38
N TRP A 430 -8.92 -4.91 -17.02
CA TRP A 430 -9.23 -3.54 -17.43
C TRP A 430 -8.75 -2.58 -16.35
N ASP A 431 -7.79 -1.73 -16.66
CA ASP A 431 -7.19 -0.78 -15.73
C ASP A 431 -7.62 0.66 -16.05
N CYS A 432 -8.08 1.40 -15.05
CA CYS A 432 -8.49 2.79 -15.19
C CYS A 432 -7.28 3.74 -14.97
N PRO A 433 -6.96 4.64 -15.93
CA PRO A 433 -5.81 5.53 -15.81
C PRO A 433 -6.04 6.70 -14.84
N CYS A 434 -7.30 7.00 -14.48
CA CYS A 434 -7.62 8.14 -13.64
C CYS A 434 -7.27 7.88 -12.16
N HIS A 435 -7.84 6.83 -11.57
CA HIS A 435 -7.72 6.57 -10.13
C HIS A 435 -7.36 5.10 -9.81
N GLY A 436 -6.94 4.32 -10.82
CA GLY A 436 -6.43 2.97 -10.62
C GLY A 436 -7.50 1.88 -10.42
N SER A 437 -8.80 2.16 -10.63
CA SER A 437 -9.79 1.08 -10.57
C SER A 437 -9.43 -0.03 -11.53
N ARG A 438 -9.54 -1.28 -11.07
CA ARG A 438 -9.17 -2.46 -11.83
C ARG A 438 -10.33 -3.44 -11.88
N PHE A 439 -10.51 -4.04 -13.05
CA PHE A 439 -11.61 -4.96 -13.29
C PHE A 439 -11.07 -6.21 -14.00
N SER A 440 -11.70 -7.34 -13.71
CA SER A 440 -11.42 -8.60 -14.38
C SER A 440 -11.83 -8.58 -15.85
N LYS A 441 -11.52 -9.64 -16.56
CA LYS A 441 -11.89 -9.82 -17.97
C LYS A 441 -13.41 -9.73 -18.20
N ASP A 442 -14.20 -10.22 -17.25
CA ASP A 442 -15.67 -10.20 -17.27
C ASP A 442 -16.27 -8.91 -16.70
N GLY A 443 -15.43 -7.95 -16.30
CA GLY A 443 -15.85 -6.65 -15.79
C GLY A 443 -16.07 -6.55 -14.30
N SER A 444 -15.91 -7.64 -13.54
CA SER A 444 -16.04 -7.61 -12.07
C SER A 444 -14.98 -6.72 -11.43
N VAL A 445 -15.32 -6.00 -10.35
CA VAL A 445 -14.39 -5.10 -9.66
C VAL A 445 -13.35 -5.90 -8.87
N LEU A 446 -12.06 -5.72 -9.22
CA LEU A 446 -10.92 -6.28 -8.49
C LEU A 446 -10.35 -5.29 -7.48
N GLU A 447 -10.10 -4.04 -7.91
CA GLU A 447 -9.55 -2.97 -7.08
C GLU A 447 -10.36 -1.68 -7.28
N GLY A 448 -10.68 -1.00 -6.16
CA GLY A 448 -11.39 0.29 -6.17
C GLY A 448 -10.60 1.43 -6.82
N PRO A 449 -11.18 2.65 -6.82
CA PRO A 449 -12.37 3.09 -6.11
C PRO A 449 -13.74 2.76 -6.77
N ALA A 450 -13.77 2.17 -7.96
CA ALA A 450 -15.04 1.71 -8.54
C ALA A 450 -15.67 0.64 -7.64
N VAL A 451 -16.98 0.74 -7.43
CA VAL A 451 -17.76 -0.24 -6.66
C VAL A 451 -18.69 -1.08 -7.55
N LYS A 452 -18.99 -0.65 -8.76
CA LYS A 452 -19.85 -1.34 -9.71
C LYS A 452 -19.04 -2.00 -10.83
N PRO A 453 -19.46 -3.17 -11.36
CA PRO A 453 -18.78 -3.81 -12.49
C PRO A 453 -18.84 -2.95 -13.76
N LEU A 454 -17.90 -3.20 -14.69
CA LEU A 454 -17.89 -2.58 -16.01
C LEU A 454 -19.08 -3.07 -16.85
N ASN A 455 -19.62 -2.17 -17.65
CA ASN A 455 -20.51 -2.56 -18.73
C ASN A 455 -19.68 -2.88 -19.98
N LEU A 456 -19.60 -4.16 -20.32
CA LEU A 456 -18.80 -4.67 -21.47
C LEU A 456 -19.62 -4.80 -22.76
N LYS A 457 -20.80 -4.15 -22.90
CA LYS A 457 -21.62 -4.16 -24.09
C LYS A 457 -20.99 -3.44 -25.26
#